data_1150734289e35b88bf69d59067be1143
#
_entry.id   1150734289e35b88bf69d59067be1143
#
_cell.length_a   1.000
_cell.length_b   1.000
_cell.length_c   1.000
_cell.angle_alpha   90.00
_cell.angle_beta   90.00
_cell.angle_gamma   90.00
#
_symmetry.space_group_name_H-M   'P 1'
#
loop_
_entity.id
_entity.type
_entity.pdbx_description
1 polymer ?
#
loop_
_entity_poly.entity_id
_entity_poly.type
_entity_poly.pdbx_seq_one_letter_code
_entity_poly.pdbx_strand_id
1 'polypeptide(L)'
;MSLHTKIVIFKNKQVRKTLYKNEWWFAVNDVIEALTDSHDPAQYFKRLKERDDELAKLTDKGGVQFVPPLMLGIETPGGIQKAYCWHTEGIFRLVQSIPSPKAEPFKRWLAKVGYERMQEIENPELATKRTRMLYKLKGYPEDWIEKKMRGIVIREELTDEWKNRGAKEDTDYEILTAEISKATFGVTPSQYKKLKGLKRENLRDHMDDFELIFNMLGERATTEIHRTEDSKGVAKLKRDSIRGGNVAGGARKQLEKEIGREVVMKKNFLKNTGGNKKKLSK
;
A
#
# COMPACT_ATOMS: atom_id res chain seq x y z
N MET A 1 3.91 3.07 -3.36
CA MET A 1 4.39 4.42 -3.74
C MET A 1 4.76 4.40 -5.19
N SER A 2 4.17 5.24 -6.02
CA SER A 2 4.40 5.27 -7.45
C SER A 2 5.81 5.73 -7.80
N LEU A 3 6.32 5.27 -8.95
CA LEU A 3 7.58 5.74 -9.56
C LEU A 3 7.65 7.29 -9.66
N HIS A 4 6.52 7.96 -9.77
CA HIS A 4 6.43 9.43 -9.80
C HIS A 4 6.93 10.09 -8.51
N THR A 5 6.65 9.54 -7.35
CA THR A 5 7.12 10.10 -6.07
C THR A 5 8.64 10.03 -5.96
N LYS A 6 9.28 8.98 -6.50
CA LYS A 6 10.75 8.89 -6.54
C LYS A 6 11.40 9.98 -7.41
N ILE A 7 10.78 10.32 -8.54
CA ILE A 7 11.35 11.25 -9.52
C ILE A 7 11.17 12.70 -9.09
N VAL A 8 10.02 13.04 -8.50
CA VAL A 8 9.69 14.42 -8.09
C VAL A 8 10.48 14.84 -6.84
N ILE A 9 10.71 13.91 -5.90
CA ILE A 9 11.35 14.26 -4.62
C ILE A 9 12.86 14.47 -4.77
N PHE A 10 13.56 13.66 -5.56
CA PHE A 10 15.02 13.60 -5.48
C PHE A 10 15.79 13.83 -6.80
N LYS A 11 15.17 14.37 -7.84
CA LYS A 11 15.82 14.81 -9.10
C LYS A 11 17.13 14.06 -9.45
N ASN A 12 17.07 12.75 -9.69
CA ASN A 12 18.21 11.89 -10.05
C ASN A 12 19.28 11.64 -8.95
N LYS A 13 19.15 12.16 -7.75
CA LYS A 13 20.04 11.77 -6.64
C LYS A 13 19.53 10.51 -5.96
N GLN A 14 20.46 9.61 -5.64
CA GLN A 14 20.13 8.36 -4.95
C GLN A 14 19.97 8.64 -3.46
N VAL A 15 18.76 8.47 -2.94
CA VAL A 15 18.49 8.50 -1.50
C VAL A 15 18.40 7.07 -1.01
N ARG A 16 19.30 6.68 -0.12
CA ARG A 16 19.30 5.35 0.51
C ARG A 16 18.08 5.19 1.39
N LYS A 17 17.52 3.99 1.39
CA LYS A 17 16.32 3.66 2.16
C LYS A 17 16.33 2.21 2.62
N THR A 18 15.63 1.94 3.71
CA THR A 18 15.40 0.59 4.24
C THR A 18 13.95 0.39 4.62
N LEU A 19 13.52 -0.86 4.70
CA LEU A 19 12.18 -1.22 5.17
C LEU A 19 12.26 -1.61 6.64
N TYR A 20 11.59 -0.85 7.51
CA TYR A 20 11.52 -1.13 8.94
C TYR A 20 10.06 -1.08 9.42
N LYS A 21 9.62 -2.08 10.16
CA LYS A 21 8.22 -2.25 10.60
C LYS A 21 7.19 -2.03 9.48
N ASN A 22 7.46 -2.61 8.30
CA ASN A 22 6.61 -2.51 7.11
C ASN A 22 6.44 -1.08 6.54
N GLU A 23 7.32 -0.14 6.89
CA GLU A 23 7.33 1.24 6.40
C GLU A 23 8.70 1.61 5.80
N TRP A 24 8.70 2.50 4.79
CA TRP A 24 9.94 3.00 4.21
C TRP A 24 10.57 4.08 5.06
N TRP A 25 11.84 3.85 5.40
CA TRP A 25 12.71 4.79 6.11
C TRP A 25 13.84 5.24 5.19
N PHE A 26 14.12 6.53 5.19
CA PHE A 26 15.08 7.16 4.29
C PHE A 26 16.22 7.76 5.08
N ALA A 27 17.45 7.68 4.56
CA ALA A 27 18.62 8.29 5.17
C ALA A 27 18.45 9.83 5.16
N VAL A 28 18.44 10.44 6.34
CA VAL A 28 18.22 11.88 6.55
C VAL A 28 19.28 12.70 5.82
N ASN A 29 20.55 12.31 5.94
CA ASN A 29 21.66 13.01 5.30
C ASN A 29 21.56 13.00 3.79
N ASP A 30 21.14 11.88 3.18
CA ASP A 30 20.99 11.77 1.74
C ASP A 30 19.87 12.70 1.20
N VAL A 31 18.78 12.85 1.98
CA VAL A 31 17.69 13.77 1.65
C VAL A 31 18.15 15.21 1.70
N ILE A 32 18.89 15.59 2.75
CA ILE A 32 19.45 16.92 2.90
C ILE A 32 20.41 17.24 1.74
N GLU A 33 21.36 16.33 1.48
CA GLU A 33 22.29 16.48 0.36
C GLU A 33 21.56 16.64 -0.98
N ALA A 34 20.53 15.82 -1.22
CA ALA A 34 19.73 15.90 -2.45
C ALA A 34 19.03 17.25 -2.63
N LEU A 35 18.60 17.89 -1.54
CA LEU A 35 17.79 19.11 -1.57
C LEU A 35 18.59 20.41 -1.32
N THR A 36 19.86 20.32 -0.89
CA THR A 36 20.66 21.49 -0.53
C THR A 36 22.01 21.55 -1.24
N ASP A 37 22.51 20.43 -1.78
CA ASP A 37 23.90 20.22 -2.22
C ASP A 37 24.93 20.52 -1.11
N SER A 38 24.54 20.35 0.14
CA SER A 38 25.45 20.55 1.27
C SER A 38 26.57 19.50 1.24
N HIS A 39 27.80 19.95 1.39
CA HIS A 39 28.97 19.07 1.54
C HIS A 39 29.01 18.39 2.92
N ASP A 40 28.31 18.97 3.90
CA ASP A 40 28.14 18.40 5.24
C ASP A 40 26.66 18.38 5.64
N PRO A 41 25.91 17.35 5.19
CA PRO A 41 24.50 17.19 5.53
C PRO A 41 24.24 17.03 7.02
N ALA A 42 25.18 16.45 7.78
CA ALA A 42 25.01 16.23 9.21
C ALA A 42 25.06 17.56 9.98
N GLN A 43 26.03 18.42 9.66
CA GLN A 43 26.12 19.76 10.25
C GLN A 43 24.95 20.64 9.79
N TYR A 44 24.50 20.49 8.53
CA TYR A 44 23.32 21.19 8.05
C TYR A 44 22.07 20.80 8.85
N PHE A 45 21.87 19.51 9.12
CA PHE A 45 20.76 19.02 9.93
C PHE A 45 20.78 19.58 11.37
N LYS A 46 21.98 19.63 11.97
CA LYS A 46 22.14 20.24 13.29
C LYS A 46 21.70 21.70 13.31
N ARG A 47 22.19 22.52 12.36
CA ARG A 47 21.77 23.92 12.22
C ARG A 47 20.28 24.09 11.92
N LEU A 48 19.68 23.14 11.21
CA LEU A 48 18.26 23.17 10.92
C LEU A 48 17.44 22.98 12.19
N LYS A 49 17.84 22.05 13.07
CA LYS A 49 17.22 21.87 14.40
C LYS A 49 17.40 23.10 15.32
N GLU A 50 18.51 23.77 15.24
CA GLU A 50 18.76 25.01 16.00
C GLU A 50 17.85 26.16 15.57
N ARG A 51 17.30 26.14 14.35
CA ARG A 51 16.41 27.15 13.79
C ARG A 51 14.91 26.79 13.85
N ASP A 52 14.60 25.52 14.01
CA ASP A 52 13.24 24.99 14.02
C ASP A 52 13.07 24.13 15.28
N ASP A 53 12.60 24.76 16.35
CA ASP A 53 12.39 24.13 17.66
C ASP A 53 11.40 22.95 17.58
N GLU A 54 10.39 23.02 16.72
CA GLU A 54 9.46 21.90 16.55
C GLU A 54 10.11 20.72 15.84
N LEU A 55 10.97 20.98 14.85
CA LEU A 55 11.78 19.93 14.24
C LEU A 55 12.71 19.29 15.26
N ALA A 56 13.36 20.10 16.12
CA ALA A 56 14.23 19.62 17.19
C ALA A 56 13.48 18.70 18.15
N LYS A 57 12.32 19.13 18.65
CA LYS A 57 11.46 18.32 19.55
C LYS A 57 11.09 16.97 18.90
N LEU A 58 10.64 16.98 17.65
CA LEU A 58 10.25 15.75 16.92
C LEU A 58 11.42 14.80 16.69
N THR A 59 12.62 15.33 16.50
CA THR A 59 13.82 14.51 16.25
C THR A 59 14.45 13.95 17.53
N ASP A 60 14.35 14.67 18.65
CA ASP A 60 15.03 14.30 19.90
C ASP A 60 14.12 13.47 20.84
N LYS A 61 12.84 13.78 20.89
CA LYS A 61 11.90 13.15 21.83
C LYS A 61 10.73 12.43 21.14
N GLY A 62 10.53 12.65 19.84
CA GLY A 62 9.30 12.26 19.17
C GLY A 62 8.10 13.08 19.67
N GLY A 63 6.91 12.67 19.27
CA GLY A 63 5.63 13.24 19.75
C GLY A 63 4.63 12.11 20.00
N VAL A 64 3.47 12.42 20.54
CA VAL A 64 2.41 11.44 20.85
C VAL A 64 2.07 10.55 19.65
N GLN A 65 2.26 11.06 18.42
CA GLN A 65 1.99 10.35 17.16
C GLN A 65 3.19 10.37 16.17
N PHE A 66 4.34 10.88 16.58
CA PHE A 66 5.48 11.09 15.68
C PHE A 66 6.69 10.28 16.15
N VAL A 67 7.14 9.33 15.33
CA VAL A 67 8.29 8.49 15.65
C VAL A 67 9.58 9.24 15.31
N PRO A 68 10.55 9.38 16.26
CA PRO A 68 11.79 10.06 15.97
C PRO A 68 12.67 9.27 14.98
N PRO A 69 13.65 9.90 14.34
CA PRO A 69 14.58 9.20 13.47
C PRO A 69 15.40 8.16 14.24
N LEU A 70 15.73 7.05 13.56
CA LEU A 70 16.43 5.90 14.15
C LEU A 70 17.71 5.57 13.37
N MET A 71 18.69 5.00 14.06
CA MET A 71 19.86 4.39 13.42
C MET A 71 19.48 3.02 12.86
N LEU A 72 19.36 2.91 11.54
CA LEU A 72 18.97 1.68 10.86
C LEU A 72 20.06 1.19 9.90
N GLY A 73 20.12 -0.13 9.71
CA GLY A 73 20.96 -0.75 8.69
C GLY A 73 20.36 -0.56 7.30
N ILE A 74 21.17 -0.11 6.36
CA ILE A 74 20.83 0.02 4.95
C ILE A 74 21.76 -0.87 4.13
N GLU A 75 21.19 -1.69 3.27
CA GLU A 75 21.96 -2.50 2.32
C GLU A 75 22.62 -1.59 1.25
N THR A 76 23.92 -1.70 1.12
CA THR A 76 24.73 -1.01 0.11
C THR A 76 25.61 -2.02 -0.64
N PRO A 77 26.18 -1.68 -1.80
CA PRO A 77 27.12 -2.57 -2.49
C PRO A 77 28.33 -3.00 -1.63
N GLY A 78 28.71 -2.20 -0.62
CA GLY A 78 29.79 -2.50 0.33
C GLY A 78 29.31 -3.19 1.64
N GLY A 79 28.07 -3.69 1.68
CA GLY A 79 27.48 -4.33 2.85
C GLY A 79 26.50 -3.44 3.61
N ILE A 80 26.07 -3.89 4.81
CA ILE A 80 25.10 -3.16 5.63
C ILE A 80 25.82 -1.99 6.34
N GLN A 81 25.36 -0.78 6.06
CA GLN A 81 25.83 0.44 6.71
C GLN A 81 24.73 1.04 7.59
N LYS A 82 25.09 1.46 8.81
CA LYS A 82 24.17 2.19 9.69
C LYS A 82 24.02 3.64 9.21
N ALA A 83 22.77 4.10 9.11
CA ALA A 83 22.46 5.49 8.79
C ALA A 83 21.32 5.99 9.68
N TYR A 84 21.32 7.30 9.93
CA TYR A 84 20.23 7.98 10.62
C TYR A 84 19.06 8.14 9.66
N CYS A 85 17.99 7.42 9.91
CA CYS A 85 16.85 7.30 9.00
C CYS A 85 15.57 7.82 9.64
N TRP A 86 14.69 8.38 8.82
CA TRP A 86 13.36 8.79 9.23
C TRP A 86 12.30 8.22 8.29
N HIS A 87 11.12 7.92 8.85
CA HIS A 87 9.99 7.44 8.07
C HIS A 87 9.45 8.54 7.13
N THR A 88 8.57 8.18 6.23
CA THR A 88 8.08 9.07 5.16
C THR A 88 7.54 10.39 5.68
N GLU A 89 6.72 10.37 6.74
CA GLU A 89 6.13 11.57 7.33
C GLU A 89 7.19 12.49 7.94
N GLY A 90 8.17 11.91 8.67
CA GLY A 90 9.31 12.65 9.20
C GLY A 90 10.14 13.34 8.12
N ILE A 91 10.37 12.66 7.00
CA ILE A 91 11.04 13.27 5.84
C ILE A 91 10.20 14.41 5.25
N PHE A 92 8.89 14.29 5.21
CA PHE A 92 8.03 15.38 4.75
C PHE A 92 8.11 16.60 5.67
N ARG A 93 8.16 16.38 6.99
CA ARG A 93 8.35 17.45 7.95
C ARG A 93 9.74 18.09 7.83
N LEU A 94 10.79 17.29 7.68
CA LEU A 94 12.17 17.77 7.47
C LEU A 94 12.25 18.69 6.24
N VAL A 95 11.67 18.27 5.10
CA VAL A 95 11.73 19.04 3.84
C VAL A 95 11.06 20.41 3.98
N GLN A 96 10.00 20.53 4.77
CA GLN A 96 9.33 21.80 5.03
C GLN A 96 10.27 22.83 5.70
N SER A 97 11.16 22.35 6.57
CA SER A 97 12.14 23.19 7.27
C SER A 97 13.35 23.61 6.44
N ILE A 98 13.61 22.94 5.29
CA ILE A 98 14.77 23.24 4.45
C ILE A 98 14.53 24.52 3.61
N PRO A 99 15.25 25.65 3.86
CA PRO A 99 15.09 26.90 3.13
C PRO A 99 15.90 26.90 1.82
N SER A 100 15.81 25.85 1.03
CA SER A 100 16.53 25.73 -0.24
C SER A 100 15.59 25.84 -1.44
N PRO A 101 15.96 26.58 -2.51
CA PRO A 101 15.21 26.59 -3.75
C PRO A 101 15.01 25.20 -4.35
N LYS A 102 15.91 24.25 -4.07
CA LYS A 102 15.79 22.85 -4.52
C LYS A 102 14.70 22.07 -3.77
N ALA A 103 14.33 22.50 -2.57
CA ALA A 103 13.23 21.92 -1.83
C ALA A 103 11.85 22.48 -2.29
N GLU A 104 11.84 23.63 -2.95
CA GLU A 104 10.61 24.33 -3.34
C GLU A 104 9.66 23.51 -4.23
N PRO A 105 10.12 22.78 -5.27
CA PRO A 105 9.24 21.92 -6.05
C PRO A 105 8.53 20.85 -5.21
N PHE A 106 9.21 20.36 -4.17
CA PHE A 106 8.62 19.37 -3.27
C PHE A 106 7.61 20.01 -2.31
N LYS A 107 7.90 21.20 -1.77
CA LYS A 107 6.96 21.94 -0.93
C LYS A 107 5.67 22.27 -1.70
N ARG A 108 5.78 22.69 -2.96
CA ARG A 108 4.63 22.93 -3.85
C ARG A 108 3.83 21.65 -4.11
N TRP A 109 4.52 20.52 -4.29
CA TRP A 109 3.85 19.24 -4.45
C TRP A 109 3.09 18.85 -3.17
N LEU A 110 3.66 19.04 -1.97
CA LEU A 110 2.95 18.80 -0.70
C LEU A 110 1.72 19.70 -0.56
N ALA A 111 1.84 20.98 -0.88
CA ALA A 111 0.71 21.92 -0.87
C ALA A 111 -0.40 21.48 -1.83
N LYS A 112 -0.04 21.03 -3.04
CA LYS A 112 -0.98 20.50 -4.02
C LYS A 112 -1.69 19.25 -3.49
N VAL A 113 -0.96 18.29 -2.92
CA VAL A 113 -1.53 17.06 -2.34
C VAL A 113 -2.50 17.38 -1.20
N GLY A 114 -2.13 18.34 -0.33
CA GLY A 114 -3.01 18.81 0.74
C GLY A 114 -4.29 19.45 0.19
N TYR A 115 -4.18 20.30 -0.81
CA TYR A 115 -5.33 20.92 -1.47
C TYR A 115 -6.23 19.89 -2.16
N GLU A 116 -5.67 18.95 -2.92
CA GLU A 116 -6.43 17.87 -3.54
C GLU A 116 -7.18 17.03 -2.49
N ARG A 117 -6.56 16.78 -1.34
CA ARG A 117 -7.21 16.06 -0.23
C ARG A 117 -8.38 16.84 0.37
N MET A 118 -8.26 18.16 0.53
CA MET A 118 -9.37 18.99 1.00
C MET A 118 -10.53 18.96 0.01
N GLN A 119 -10.25 19.08 -1.30
CA GLN A 119 -11.29 18.94 -2.32
C GLN A 119 -11.99 17.58 -2.30
N GLU A 120 -11.27 16.48 -2.01
CA GLU A 120 -11.85 15.15 -1.87
C GLU A 120 -12.77 15.02 -0.65
N ILE A 121 -12.51 15.78 0.44
CA ILE A 121 -13.40 15.84 1.60
C ILE A 121 -14.71 16.53 1.23
N GLU A 122 -14.65 17.61 0.45
CA GLU A 122 -15.82 18.35 -0.03
C GLU A 122 -16.59 17.57 -1.11
N ASN A 123 -15.88 16.85 -1.98
CA ASN A 123 -16.44 16.05 -3.06
C ASN A 123 -15.77 14.66 -3.15
N PRO A 124 -16.29 13.65 -2.43
CA PRO A 124 -15.70 12.30 -2.37
C PRO A 124 -15.58 11.59 -3.72
N GLU A 125 -16.35 11.99 -4.74
CA GLU A 125 -16.21 11.41 -6.09
C GLU A 125 -14.83 11.66 -6.70
N LEU A 126 -14.15 12.73 -6.31
CA LEU A 126 -12.80 13.05 -6.77
C LEU A 126 -11.79 11.99 -6.32
N ALA A 127 -11.93 11.45 -5.12
CA ALA A 127 -11.10 10.35 -4.63
C ALA A 127 -11.28 9.08 -5.48
N THR A 128 -12.54 8.76 -5.86
CA THR A 128 -12.85 7.65 -6.75
C THR A 128 -12.25 7.86 -8.15
N LYS A 129 -12.42 9.04 -8.73
CA LYS A 129 -11.82 9.40 -10.03
C LYS A 129 -10.30 9.32 -9.99
N ARG A 130 -9.66 9.81 -8.92
CA ARG A 130 -8.22 9.70 -8.73
C ARG A 130 -7.75 8.25 -8.62
N THR A 131 -8.47 7.41 -7.89
CA THR A 131 -8.16 5.98 -7.78
C THR A 131 -8.17 5.29 -9.13
N ARG A 132 -9.22 5.51 -9.94
CA ARG A 132 -9.31 4.99 -11.33
C ARG A 132 -8.15 5.48 -12.20
N MET A 133 -7.85 6.77 -12.14
CA MET A 133 -6.75 7.37 -12.89
C MET A 133 -5.39 6.76 -12.50
N LEU A 134 -5.14 6.49 -11.21
CA LEU A 134 -3.92 5.86 -10.75
C LEU A 134 -3.77 4.43 -11.28
N TYR A 135 -4.83 3.63 -11.32
CA TYR A 135 -4.79 2.31 -11.95
C TYR A 135 -4.52 2.40 -13.46
N LYS A 136 -5.16 3.35 -14.15
CA LYS A 136 -4.92 3.61 -15.58
C LYS A 136 -3.47 4.02 -15.87
N LEU A 137 -2.88 4.88 -15.04
CA LEU A 137 -1.46 5.28 -15.14
C LEU A 137 -0.50 4.10 -14.84
N LYS A 138 -0.92 3.13 -14.05
CA LYS A 138 -0.17 1.87 -13.84
C LYS A 138 -0.27 0.91 -15.01
N GLY A 139 -1.12 1.19 -16.01
CA GLY A 139 -1.30 0.38 -17.22
C GLY A 139 -2.39 -0.69 -17.12
N TYR A 140 -3.30 -0.61 -16.14
CA TYR A 140 -4.44 -1.51 -16.06
C TYR A 140 -5.51 -1.14 -17.10
N PRO A 141 -6.11 -2.13 -17.79
CA PRO A 141 -7.23 -1.89 -18.71
C PRO A 141 -8.48 -1.44 -17.95
N GLU A 142 -9.38 -0.74 -18.64
CA GLU A 142 -10.60 -0.17 -18.04
C GLU A 142 -11.52 -1.24 -17.44
N ASP A 143 -11.73 -2.35 -18.15
CA ASP A 143 -12.54 -3.47 -17.68
C ASP A 143 -12.00 -4.12 -16.40
N TRP A 144 -10.67 -4.21 -16.27
CA TRP A 144 -10.03 -4.67 -15.04
C TRP A 144 -10.22 -3.66 -13.90
N ILE A 145 -10.09 -2.36 -14.20
CA ILE A 145 -10.32 -1.28 -13.23
C ILE A 145 -11.74 -1.33 -12.67
N GLU A 146 -12.75 -1.52 -13.52
CA GLU A 146 -14.15 -1.64 -13.10
C GLU A 146 -14.35 -2.82 -12.14
N LYS A 147 -13.83 -4.00 -12.48
CA LYS A 147 -13.88 -5.18 -11.61
C LYS A 147 -13.18 -4.93 -10.27
N LYS A 148 -12.00 -4.30 -10.32
CA LYS A 148 -11.25 -3.95 -9.11
C LYS A 148 -12.04 -3.00 -8.20
N MET A 149 -12.63 -1.95 -8.76
CA MET A 149 -13.46 -0.99 -8.00
C MET A 149 -14.68 -1.68 -7.39
N ARG A 150 -15.36 -2.57 -8.12
CA ARG A 150 -16.47 -3.36 -7.58
C ARG A 150 -16.02 -4.28 -6.45
N GLY A 151 -14.87 -4.91 -6.59
CA GLY A 151 -14.28 -5.76 -5.55
C GLY A 151 -13.95 -5.00 -4.26
N ILE A 152 -13.60 -3.72 -4.35
CA ILE A 152 -13.39 -2.86 -3.17
C ILE A 152 -14.71 -2.70 -2.41
N VAL A 153 -15.80 -2.35 -3.10
CA VAL A 153 -17.13 -2.17 -2.49
C VAL A 153 -17.61 -3.46 -1.80
N ILE A 154 -17.50 -4.61 -2.49
CA ILE A 154 -17.90 -5.92 -1.93
C ILE A 154 -17.09 -6.22 -0.66
N ARG A 155 -15.79 -5.89 -0.66
CA ARG A 155 -14.92 -6.11 0.49
C ARG A 155 -15.26 -5.20 1.66
N GLU A 156 -15.56 -3.93 1.42
CA GLU A 156 -16.00 -2.99 2.45
C GLU A 156 -17.29 -3.47 3.09
N GLU A 157 -18.28 -3.85 2.29
CA GLU A 157 -19.56 -4.40 2.76
C GLU A 157 -19.37 -5.62 3.67
N LEU A 158 -18.53 -6.58 3.27
CA LEU A 158 -18.20 -7.76 4.08
C LEU A 158 -17.50 -7.38 5.39
N THR A 159 -16.60 -6.41 5.34
CA THR A 159 -15.86 -5.94 6.52
C THR A 159 -16.78 -5.28 7.53
N ASP A 160 -17.75 -4.49 7.06
CA ASP A 160 -18.77 -3.87 7.89
C ASP A 160 -19.70 -4.92 8.51
N GLU A 161 -20.09 -5.96 7.75
CA GLU A 161 -20.86 -7.10 8.29
C GLU A 161 -20.07 -7.80 9.41
N TRP A 162 -18.79 -8.08 9.23
CA TRP A 162 -17.96 -8.69 10.28
C TRP A 162 -17.90 -7.84 11.53
N LYS A 163 -17.68 -6.51 11.38
CA LYS A 163 -17.66 -5.56 12.48
C LYS A 163 -18.98 -5.56 13.25
N ASN A 164 -20.10 -5.45 12.55
CA ASN A 164 -21.43 -5.42 13.15
C ASN A 164 -21.82 -6.76 13.81
N ARG A 165 -21.17 -7.85 13.43
CA ARG A 165 -21.43 -9.22 13.92
C ARG A 165 -20.41 -9.73 14.92
N GLY A 166 -19.49 -8.86 15.39
CA GLY A 166 -18.64 -9.11 16.54
C GLY A 166 -17.16 -9.40 16.27
N ALA A 167 -16.66 -9.18 15.04
CA ALA A 167 -15.22 -9.08 14.79
C ALA A 167 -14.70 -7.72 15.29
N LYS A 168 -13.67 -7.72 16.14
CA LYS A 168 -13.17 -6.50 16.81
C LYS A 168 -11.68 -6.26 16.57
N GLU A 169 -10.90 -7.33 16.55
CA GLU A 169 -9.46 -7.27 16.44
C GLU A 169 -9.01 -7.40 14.97
N ASP A 170 -7.91 -6.75 14.61
CA ASP A 170 -7.33 -6.88 13.27
C ASP A 170 -7.06 -8.35 12.91
N THR A 171 -6.68 -9.17 13.89
CA THR A 171 -6.49 -10.61 13.76
C THR A 171 -7.76 -11.36 13.36
N ASP A 172 -8.95 -10.91 13.79
CA ASP A 172 -10.23 -11.51 13.38
C ASP A 172 -10.42 -11.36 11.87
N TYR A 173 -10.21 -10.13 11.35
CA TYR A 173 -10.33 -9.84 9.92
C TYR A 173 -9.31 -10.61 9.07
N GLU A 174 -8.10 -10.78 9.58
CA GLU A 174 -7.06 -11.58 8.93
C GLU A 174 -7.45 -13.05 8.83
N ILE A 175 -7.94 -13.63 9.93
CA ILE A 175 -8.40 -15.03 9.99
C ILE A 175 -9.57 -15.25 9.03
N LEU A 176 -10.62 -14.41 9.10
CA LEU A 176 -11.80 -14.55 8.24
C LEU A 176 -11.44 -14.43 6.76
N THR A 177 -10.58 -13.49 6.43
CA THR A 177 -10.05 -13.34 5.06
C THR A 177 -9.25 -14.55 4.61
N ALA A 178 -8.42 -15.10 5.49
CA ALA A 178 -7.61 -16.27 5.18
C ALA A 178 -8.46 -17.51 4.91
N GLU A 179 -9.55 -17.69 5.64
CA GLU A 179 -10.48 -18.81 5.43
C GLU A 179 -11.23 -18.71 4.10
N ILE A 180 -11.72 -17.51 3.72
CA ILE A 180 -12.33 -17.30 2.40
C ILE A 180 -11.30 -17.62 1.31
N SER A 181 -10.10 -17.06 1.41
CA SER A 181 -9.05 -17.26 0.40
C SER A 181 -8.64 -18.72 0.27
N LYS A 182 -8.46 -19.42 1.41
CA LYS A 182 -8.10 -20.83 1.44
C LYS A 182 -9.18 -21.71 0.83
N ALA A 183 -10.44 -21.46 1.15
CA ALA A 183 -11.56 -22.19 0.58
C ALA A 183 -11.75 -21.89 -0.92
N THR A 184 -11.55 -20.63 -1.36
CA THR A 184 -11.67 -20.22 -2.76
C THR A 184 -10.51 -20.72 -3.62
N PHE A 185 -9.26 -20.51 -3.18
CA PHE A 185 -8.05 -20.67 -4.00
C PHE A 185 -7.15 -21.83 -3.55
N GLY A 186 -7.43 -22.45 -2.41
CA GLY A 186 -6.57 -23.49 -1.81
C GLY A 186 -5.36 -22.92 -1.05
N VAL A 187 -5.19 -21.59 -1.02
CA VAL A 187 -4.08 -20.89 -0.39
C VAL A 187 -4.54 -19.68 0.42
N THR A 188 -3.83 -19.38 1.51
CA THR A 188 -4.06 -18.16 2.27
C THR A 188 -3.51 -16.92 1.51
N PRO A 189 -3.95 -15.68 1.83
CA PRO A 189 -3.41 -14.48 1.20
C PRO A 189 -1.88 -14.36 1.30
N SER A 190 -1.29 -14.79 2.42
CA SER A 190 0.14 -14.78 2.63
C SER A 190 0.88 -15.78 1.72
N GLN A 191 0.34 -17.01 1.60
CA GLN A 191 0.86 -18.01 0.68
C GLN A 191 0.72 -17.57 -0.77
N TYR A 192 -0.40 -16.92 -1.13
CA TYR A 192 -0.66 -16.41 -2.46
C TYR A 192 0.31 -15.26 -2.81
N LYS A 193 0.58 -14.34 -1.89
CA LYS A 193 1.61 -13.32 -2.07
C LYS A 193 2.98 -13.96 -2.36
N LYS A 194 3.37 -14.97 -1.60
CA LYS A 194 4.62 -15.72 -1.84
C LYS A 194 4.64 -16.36 -3.24
N LEU A 195 3.54 -16.99 -3.64
CA LEU A 195 3.40 -17.61 -4.96
C LEU A 195 3.61 -16.59 -6.09
N LYS A 196 3.09 -15.37 -5.94
CA LYS A 196 3.23 -14.26 -6.90
C LYS A 196 4.53 -13.45 -6.72
N GLY A 197 5.41 -13.81 -5.78
CA GLY A 197 6.67 -13.08 -5.51
C GLY A 197 6.48 -11.68 -4.95
N LEU A 198 5.37 -11.44 -4.22
CA LEU A 198 5.02 -10.15 -3.65
C LEU A 198 5.54 -10.01 -2.21
N LYS A 199 5.96 -8.81 -1.82
CA LYS A 199 6.41 -8.46 -0.47
C LYS A 199 5.35 -7.64 0.28
N ARG A 200 5.20 -6.37 -0.10
CA ARG A 200 4.24 -5.40 0.50
C ARG A 200 3.04 -5.12 -0.38
N GLU A 201 3.12 -5.47 -1.63
CA GLU A 201 2.13 -5.12 -2.64
C GLU A 201 0.76 -5.70 -2.27
N ASN A 202 -0.28 -5.02 -2.71
CA ASN A 202 -1.64 -5.52 -2.55
C ASN A 202 -1.84 -6.71 -3.49
N LEU A 203 -2.14 -7.89 -2.92
CA LEU A 203 -2.34 -9.13 -3.68
C LEU A 203 -3.36 -8.96 -4.82
N ARG A 204 -4.48 -8.26 -4.58
CA ARG A 204 -5.54 -8.07 -5.55
C ARG A 204 -5.14 -7.19 -6.73
N ASP A 205 -4.08 -6.36 -6.61
CA ASP A 205 -3.53 -5.59 -7.73
C ASP A 205 -2.73 -6.47 -8.70
N HIS A 206 -2.42 -7.69 -8.31
CA HIS A 206 -1.66 -8.67 -9.08
C HIS A 206 -2.50 -9.85 -9.55
N MET A 207 -3.79 -9.85 -9.22
CA MET A 207 -4.77 -10.85 -9.66
C MET A 207 -5.24 -10.57 -11.08
N ASP A 208 -5.45 -11.65 -11.86
CA ASP A 208 -6.09 -11.58 -13.15
C ASP A 208 -7.62 -11.48 -13.02
N ASP A 209 -8.29 -11.52 -14.15
CA ASP A 209 -9.73 -11.36 -14.26
C ASP A 209 -10.50 -12.42 -13.45
N PHE A 210 -10.16 -13.70 -13.66
CA PHE A 210 -10.83 -14.80 -12.96
C PHE A 210 -10.47 -14.83 -11.47
N GLU A 211 -9.24 -14.54 -11.12
CA GLU A 211 -8.82 -14.43 -9.71
C GLU A 211 -9.65 -13.35 -8.98
N LEU A 212 -9.88 -12.19 -9.62
CA LEU A 212 -10.73 -11.12 -9.06
C LEU A 212 -12.20 -11.55 -8.95
N ILE A 213 -12.73 -12.20 -9.98
CA ILE A 213 -14.13 -12.66 -10.01
C ILE A 213 -14.38 -13.68 -8.89
N PHE A 214 -13.54 -14.69 -8.75
CA PHE A 214 -13.71 -15.70 -7.70
C PHE A 214 -13.49 -15.14 -6.30
N ASN A 215 -12.58 -14.16 -6.14
CA ASN A 215 -12.43 -13.46 -4.87
C ASN A 215 -13.72 -12.71 -4.50
N MET A 216 -14.30 -11.96 -5.44
CA MET A 216 -15.57 -11.25 -5.22
C MET A 216 -16.73 -12.21 -4.94
N LEU A 217 -16.78 -13.34 -5.63
CA LEU A 217 -17.83 -14.36 -5.41
C LEU A 217 -17.75 -14.94 -3.99
N GLY A 218 -16.54 -15.30 -3.53
CA GLY A 218 -16.33 -15.83 -2.19
C GLY A 218 -16.71 -14.82 -1.10
N GLU A 219 -16.30 -13.56 -1.26
CA GLU A 219 -16.65 -12.48 -0.35
C GLU A 219 -18.15 -12.20 -0.33
N ARG A 220 -18.80 -12.11 -1.50
CA ARG A 220 -20.25 -11.88 -1.60
C ARG A 220 -21.06 -13.05 -1.04
N ALA A 221 -20.70 -14.28 -1.37
CA ALA A 221 -21.38 -15.47 -0.83
C ALA A 221 -21.27 -15.52 0.70
N THR A 222 -20.12 -15.15 1.26
CA THR A 222 -19.92 -15.06 2.71
C THR A 222 -20.86 -14.02 3.33
N THR A 223 -20.96 -12.82 2.75
CA THR A 223 -21.88 -11.77 3.22
C THR A 223 -23.33 -12.25 3.25
N GLU A 224 -23.79 -12.90 2.19
CA GLU A 224 -25.16 -13.40 2.11
C GLU A 224 -25.44 -14.53 3.12
N ILE A 225 -24.49 -15.43 3.36
CA ILE A 225 -24.61 -16.46 4.38
C ILE A 225 -24.72 -15.81 5.77
N HIS A 226 -23.88 -14.81 6.09
CA HIS A 226 -23.96 -14.09 7.35
C HIS A 226 -25.34 -13.45 7.58
N ARG A 227 -25.89 -12.85 6.55
CA ARG A 227 -27.21 -12.19 6.60
C ARG A 227 -28.33 -13.19 6.78
N THR A 228 -28.35 -14.23 5.97
CA THR A 228 -29.39 -15.27 5.97
C THR A 228 -29.44 -16.01 7.32
N GLU A 229 -28.30 -16.27 7.93
CA GLU A 229 -28.24 -17.05 9.18
C GLU A 229 -28.14 -16.16 10.44
N ASP A 230 -28.23 -14.84 10.31
CA ASP A 230 -27.98 -13.86 11.38
C ASP A 230 -26.76 -14.21 12.24
N SER A 231 -25.67 -14.54 11.58
CA SER A 231 -24.48 -15.09 12.20
C SER A 231 -23.83 -14.09 13.14
N LYS A 232 -23.44 -14.52 14.37
CA LYS A 232 -22.81 -13.67 15.38
C LYS A 232 -21.58 -14.37 15.98
N GLY A 233 -20.56 -13.57 16.26
CA GLY A 233 -19.31 -14.00 16.88
C GLY A 233 -18.33 -14.66 15.90
N VAL A 234 -17.03 -14.44 16.15
CA VAL A 234 -15.93 -14.82 15.25
C VAL A 234 -15.94 -16.30 14.85
N ALA A 235 -16.29 -17.19 15.79
CA ALA A 235 -16.32 -18.62 15.51
C ALA A 235 -17.39 -19.03 14.48
N LYS A 236 -18.57 -18.36 14.48
CA LYS A 236 -19.62 -18.59 13.49
C LYS A 236 -19.23 -17.92 12.16
N LEU A 237 -18.76 -16.68 12.21
CA LEU A 237 -18.29 -15.95 11.03
C LEU A 237 -17.20 -16.73 10.30
N LYS A 238 -16.28 -17.39 11.02
CA LYS A 238 -15.25 -18.23 10.43
C LYS A 238 -15.83 -19.43 9.66
N ARG A 239 -16.79 -20.14 10.24
CA ARG A 239 -17.45 -21.27 9.56
C ARG A 239 -18.14 -20.82 8.27
N ASP A 240 -18.81 -19.69 8.32
CA ASP A 240 -19.52 -19.17 7.17
C ASP A 240 -18.57 -18.60 6.10
N SER A 241 -17.42 -18.05 6.52
CA SER A 241 -16.33 -17.66 5.62
C SER A 241 -15.79 -18.84 4.82
N ILE A 242 -15.65 -20.02 5.46
CA ILE A 242 -15.28 -21.25 4.77
C ILE A 242 -16.37 -21.67 3.78
N ARG A 243 -17.64 -21.58 4.17
CA ARG A 243 -18.78 -21.95 3.29
C ARG A 243 -18.88 -21.02 2.08
N GLY A 244 -18.80 -19.71 2.30
CA GLY A 244 -18.81 -18.72 1.20
C GLY A 244 -17.63 -18.89 0.25
N GLY A 245 -16.43 -19.13 0.81
CA GLY A 245 -15.25 -19.46 0.02
C GLY A 245 -15.40 -20.77 -0.77
N ASN A 246 -16.05 -21.79 -0.21
CA ASN A 246 -16.30 -23.06 -0.91
C ASN A 246 -17.25 -22.90 -2.10
N VAL A 247 -18.22 -21.99 -2.05
CA VAL A 247 -19.05 -21.65 -3.22
C VAL A 247 -18.17 -21.18 -4.38
N ALA A 248 -17.30 -20.23 -4.12
CA ALA A 248 -16.37 -19.71 -5.13
C ALA A 248 -15.34 -20.78 -5.56
N GLY A 249 -14.82 -21.55 -4.61
CA GLY A 249 -13.86 -22.63 -4.87
C GLY A 249 -14.43 -23.75 -5.73
N GLY A 250 -15.70 -24.11 -5.51
CA GLY A 250 -16.41 -25.08 -6.34
C GLY A 250 -16.58 -24.58 -7.78
N ALA A 251 -17.06 -23.35 -7.94
CA ALA A 251 -17.18 -22.71 -9.25
C ALA A 251 -15.84 -22.59 -9.97
N ARG A 252 -14.78 -22.21 -9.26
CA ARG A 252 -13.43 -22.14 -9.80
C ARG A 252 -12.95 -23.49 -10.33
N LYS A 253 -13.08 -24.55 -9.54
CA LYS A 253 -12.66 -25.90 -9.93
C LYS A 253 -13.41 -26.41 -11.15
N GLN A 254 -14.72 -26.11 -11.21
CA GLN A 254 -15.52 -26.45 -12.40
C GLN A 254 -15.02 -25.71 -13.63
N LEU A 255 -14.76 -24.42 -13.53
CA LEU A 255 -14.19 -23.64 -14.64
C LEU A 255 -12.83 -24.20 -15.07
N GLU A 256 -11.91 -24.47 -14.11
CA GLU A 256 -10.58 -25.01 -14.40
C GLU A 256 -10.65 -26.34 -15.20
N LYS A 257 -11.64 -27.19 -14.88
CA LYS A 257 -11.91 -28.42 -15.61
C LYS A 257 -12.33 -28.15 -17.05
N GLU A 258 -13.23 -27.17 -17.26
CA GLU A 258 -13.74 -26.84 -18.60
C GLU A 258 -12.69 -26.17 -19.48
N ILE A 259 -11.86 -25.28 -18.93
CA ILE A 259 -10.85 -24.53 -19.69
C ILE A 259 -9.49 -25.21 -19.77
N GLY A 260 -9.29 -26.32 -19.03
CA GLY A 260 -8.06 -27.10 -19.02
C GLY A 260 -6.84 -26.38 -18.41
N ARG A 261 -7.02 -25.35 -17.58
CA ARG A 261 -5.95 -24.64 -16.91
C ARG A 261 -6.33 -24.15 -15.52
N GLU A 262 -5.33 -23.99 -14.66
CA GLU A 262 -5.53 -23.42 -13.32
C GLU A 262 -5.83 -21.91 -13.40
N VAL A 263 -6.67 -21.43 -12.50
CA VAL A 263 -6.94 -20.01 -12.24
C VAL A 263 -5.84 -19.43 -11.35
N VAL A 264 -5.43 -20.18 -10.33
CA VAL A 264 -4.38 -19.75 -9.39
C VAL A 264 -3.03 -19.79 -10.05
N MET A 265 -2.46 -18.65 -10.40
CA MET A 265 -1.22 -18.57 -11.17
C MET A 265 -0.11 -17.80 -10.44
N LYS A 266 1.14 -18.21 -10.69
CA LYS A 266 2.35 -17.45 -10.26
C LYS A 266 2.49 -16.11 -10.99
N LYS A 267 1.91 -15.98 -12.18
CA LYS A 267 2.01 -14.79 -13.03
C LYS A 267 1.21 -13.63 -12.44
N ASN A 268 1.84 -12.48 -12.36
CA ASN A 268 1.16 -11.22 -12.04
C ASN A 268 0.41 -10.70 -13.26
N PHE A 269 -0.76 -10.08 -13.07
CA PHE A 269 -1.57 -9.52 -14.15
C PHE A 269 -0.77 -8.50 -14.97
N LEU A 270 -0.19 -7.51 -14.31
CA LEU A 270 0.84 -6.69 -14.95
C LEU A 270 2.20 -7.31 -14.64
N LYS A 271 3.01 -7.55 -15.65
CA LYS A 271 4.44 -7.84 -15.42
C LYS A 271 4.96 -6.71 -14.55
N ASN A 272 5.68 -7.04 -13.47
CA ASN A 272 6.45 -6.05 -12.73
C ASN A 272 7.42 -5.41 -13.72
N THR A 273 7.00 -4.36 -14.38
CA THR A 273 7.84 -3.56 -15.26
C THR A 273 8.74 -2.67 -14.40
N GLY A 274 9.66 -3.32 -13.66
CA GLY A 274 10.92 -2.70 -13.33
C GLY A 274 11.70 -2.48 -14.62
N GLY A 275 11.19 -1.65 -15.54
CA GLY A 275 11.93 -1.44 -16.75
C GLY A 275 11.15 -0.99 -17.99
N ASN A 276 10.09 -0.27 -17.91
CA ASN A 276 9.63 0.54 -19.04
C ASN A 276 9.70 2.03 -18.71
N LYS A 277 10.93 2.55 -18.75
CA LYS A 277 11.21 3.96 -19.04
C LYS A 277 10.80 4.23 -20.48
N LYS A 278 9.53 4.44 -20.78
CA LYS A 278 9.10 5.07 -22.03
C LYS A 278 8.02 6.07 -21.73
N LYS A 279 8.44 7.34 -21.80
CA LYS A 279 7.71 8.55 -22.17
C LYS A 279 6.47 8.88 -21.34
N LEU A 280 6.68 9.65 -20.29
CA LEU A 280 5.83 10.76 -19.90
C LEU A 280 6.69 12.03 -19.94
N SER A 281 7.13 12.39 -21.14
CA SER A 281 7.55 13.74 -21.50
C SER A 281 6.42 14.28 -22.37
N LYS A 282 5.53 15.03 -21.76
CA LYS A 282 4.92 16.27 -22.26
C LYS A 282 3.98 16.81 -21.20
#